data_058735eee83a5bc0e32b85252207f256
#
_entry.id   058735eee83a5bc0e32b85252207f256
#
_cell.length_a   1.000
_cell.length_b   1.000
_cell.length_c   1.000
_cell.angle_alpha   90.00
_cell.angle_beta   90.00
_cell.angle_gamma   90.00
#
_symmetry.space_group_name_H-M   'P 1'
#
loop_
_entity.id
_entity.type
_entity.pdbx_description
1 polymer ?
#
loop_
_entity_poly.entity_id
_entity_poly.type
_entity_poly.pdbx_seq_one_letter_code
_entity_poly.pdbx_strand_id
1 'polypeptide(L)'
;MLSARYAATERQPGNSPDEQNNAKLLLELKGRAAHHRAARFRCVIALARAGQYNQPKIFDGTCEGHIEEAARGTHGFGYDPLFVPDGHEQTFGELGESVKSQLSHRSAALRQLKEWLANQ
;
A
#
# COMPACT_ATOMS: atom_id res chain seq x y z
N MET A 1 -0.39 -5.68 9.30
CA MET A 1 -0.69 -5.19 7.95
C MET A 1 -2.19 -5.22 7.70
N LEU A 2 -2.74 -4.14 7.18
CA LEU A 2 -4.15 -4.08 6.80
C LEU A 2 -4.37 -4.78 5.46
N SER A 3 -5.43 -5.55 5.35
CA SER A 3 -5.77 -6.30 4.14
C SER A 3 -7.00 -5.70 3.46
N ALA A 4 -7.27 -6.17 2.23
CA ALA A 4 -8.50 -5.83 1.52
C ALA A 4 -9.76 -6.35 2.20
N ARG A 5 -9.61 -7.19 3.23
CA ARG A 5 -10.72 -7.76 4.01
C ARG A 5 -10.81 -7.20 5.42
N TYR A 6 -10.16 -6.09 5.70
CA TYR A 6 -10.03 -5.53 7.06
C TYR A 6 -11.38 -5.36 7.78
N ALA A 7 -12.41 -4.89 7.09
CA ALA A 7 -13.75 -4.72 7.65
C ALA A 7 -14.65 -5.96 7.49
N ALA A 8 -14.17 -7.01 6.80
CA ALA A 8 -14.99 -8.20 6.56
C ALA A 8 -15.14 -9.03 7.84
N THR A 9 -16.29 -9.68 7.98
CA THR A 9 -16.53 -10.69 9.01
C THR A 9 -16.21 -12.07 8.46
N GLU A 10 -16.11 -13.07 9.36
CA GLU A 10 -15.87 -14.46 8.95
C GLU A 10 -16.94 -15.01 8.01
N ARG A 11 -18.15 -14.44 8.03
CA ARG A 11 -19.26 -14.86 7.19
C ARG A 11 -19.27 -14.25 5.79
N GLN A 12 -18.35 -13.33 5.49
CA GLN A 12 -18.28 -12.63 4.21
C GLN A 12 -17.02 -13.05 3.47
N PRO A 13 -17.13 -13.95 2.48
CA PRO A 13 -15.97 -14.31 1.67
C PRO A 13 -15.57 -13.15 0.76
N GLY A 14 -14.27 -13.12 0.39
CA GLY A 14 -13.75 -12.09 -0.51
C GLY A 14 -13.34 -10.80 0.20
N ASN A 15 -13.06 -9.77 -0.60
CA ASN A 15 -12.65 -8.46 -0.10
C ASN A 15 -13.86 -7.68 0.41
N SER A 16 -13.68 -6.95 1.49
CA SER A 16 -14.66 -5.96 1.92
C SER A 16 -14.53 -4.70 1.08
N PRO A 17 -15.62 -3.91 0.90
CA PRO A 17 -15.54 -2.65 0.17
C PRO A 17 -14.50 -1.70 0.76
N ASP A 18 -13.81 -0.96 -0.11
CA ASP A 18 -12.79 0.00 0.31
C ASP A 18 -13.34 1.02 1.29
N GLU A 19 -14.55 1.52 1.06
CA GLU A 19 -15.20 2.48 1.95
C GLU A 19 -15.36 1.95 3.37
N GLN A 20 -15.71 0.67 3.51
CA GLN A 20 -15.87 0.04 4.83
C GLN A 20 -14.51 -0.15 5.51
N ASN A 21 -13.50 -0.56 4.77
CA ASN A 21 -12.14 -0.69 5.30
C ASN A 21 -11.61 0.66 5.78
N ASN A 22 -11.81 1.70 4.99
CA ASN A 22 -11.36 3.05 5.30
C ASN A 22 -12.10 3.62 6.51
N ALA A 23 -13.41 3.42 6.59
CA ALA A 23 -14.21 3.87 7.73
C ALA A 23 -13.77 3.18 9.03
N LYS A 24 -13.51 1.87 8.99
CA LYS A 24 -13.03 1.13 10.15
C LYS A 24 -11.67 1.62 10.62
N LEU A 25 -10.74 1.85 9.68
CA LEU A 25 -9.41 2.36 10.01
C LEU A 25 -9.46 3.73 10.66
N LEU A 26 -10.26 4.65 10.10
CA LEU A 26 -10.44 5.98 10.67
C LEU A 26 -11.00 5.91 12.08
N LEU A 27 -11.98 5.03 12.31
CA LEU A 27 -12.59 4.86 13.63
C LEU A 27 -11.57 4.35 14.65
N GLU A 28 -10.77 3.36 14.29
CA GLU A 28 -9.77 2.78 15.19
C GLU A 28 -8.63 3.75 15.53
N LEU A 29 -8.29 4.67 14.61
CA LEU A 29 -7.25 5.66 14.81
C LEU A 29 -7.75 6.99 15.38
N LYS A 30 -9.06 7.12 15.58
CA LYS A 30 -9.65 8.35 16.09
C LYS A 30 -9.04 8.76 17.43
N GLY A 31 -8.59 10.01 17.52
CA GLY A 31 -7.97 10.53 18.73
C GLY A 31 -6.51 10.17 18.92
N ARG A 32 -5.91 9.40 18.01
CA ARG A 32 -4.50 9.04 18.07
C ARG A 32 -3.63 10.20 17.62
N ALA A 33 -2.49 10.40 18.30
CA ALA A 33 -1.52 11.42 17.93
C ALA A 33 -0.84 11.07 16.60
N ALA A 34 -0.24 12.09 15.94
CA ALA A 34 0.38 11.92 14.63
C ALA A 34 1.40 10.78 14.57
N HIS A 35 2.23 10.62 15.61
CA HIS A 35 3.24 9.57 15.65
C HIS A 35 2.68 8.15 15.78
N HIS A 36 1.41 8.00 16.15
CA HIS A 36 0.70 6.72 16.18
C HIS A 36 -0.05 6.43 14.88
N ARG A 37 0.03 7.35 13.92
CA ARG A 37 -0.64 7.22 12.63
C ARG A 37 0.33 6.88 11.50
N ALA A 38 1.60 6.65 11.83
CA ALA A 38 2.60 6.23 10.85
C ALA A 38 2.22 4.89 10.24
N ALA A 39 2.41 4.77 8.93
CA ALA A 39 2.03 3.58 8.18
C ALA A 39 2.97 3.39 6.99
N ARG A 40 2.93 2.20 6.42
CA ARG A 40 3.66 1.93 5.18
C ARG A 40 2.87 0.97 4.31
N PHE A 41 3.00 1.16 3.00
CA PHE A 41 2.66 0.13 2.04
C PHE A 41 3.90 -0.71 1.77
N ARG A 42 3.70 -2.00 1.56
CA ARG A 42 4.77 -2.94 1.25
C ARG A 42 4.36 -3.85 0.10
N CYS A 43 5.26 -4.04 -0.87
CA CYS A 43 5.07 -4.97 -1.97
C CYS A 43 6.26 -5.93 -2.02
N VAL A 44 5.97 -7.22 -2.05
CA VAL A 44 7.00 -8.25 -2.18
C VAL A 44 6.77 -9.00 -3.49
N ILE A 45 7.80 -9.07 -4.32
CA ILE A 45 7.76 -9.83 -5.58
C ILE A 45 8.74 -10.99 -5.46
N ALA A 46 8.26 -12.19 -5.75
CA ALA A 46 9.10 -13.39 -5.79
C ALA A 46 9.23 -13.86 -7.23
N LEU A 47 10.45 -13.96 -7.72
CA LEU A 47 10.76 -14.46 -9.06
C LEU A 47 11.43 -15.82 -8.96
N ALA A 48 10.81 -16.84 -9.53
CA ALA A 48 11.37 -18.20 -9.56
C ALA A 48 11.75 -18.58 -10.99
N ARG A 49 12.92 -19.18 -11.15
CA ARG A 49 13.34 -19.75 -12.43
C ARG A 49 12.81 -21.18 -12.56
N ALA A 50 12.53 -21.62 -13.76
CA ALA A 50 12.14 -23.00 -14.01
C ALA A 50 13.18 -23.95 -13.44
N GLY A 51 12.75 -24.92 -12.64
CA GLY A 51 13.62 -25.88 -11.97
C GLY A 51 14.26 -25.39 -10.68
N GLN A 52 14.02 -24.14 -10.27
CA GLN A 52 14.57 -23.55 -9.03
C GLN A 52 13.49 -22.88 -8.19
N TYR A 53 12.34 -23.51 -8.08
CA TYR A 53 11.16 -22.93 -7.41
C TYR A 53 11.33 -22.78 -5.90
N ASN A 54 12.27 -23.49 -5.29
CA ASN A 54 12.55 -23.41 -3.86
C ASN A 54 13.59 -22.33 -3.50
N GLN A 55 14.09 -21.60 -4.49
CA GLN A 55 15.07 -20.54 -4.30
C GLN A 55 14.67 -19.28 -5.07
N PRO A 56 13.51 -18.68 -4.75
CA PRO A 56 13.08 -17.49 -5.45
C PRO A 56 13.94 -16.29 -5.12
N LYS A 57 14.11 -15.39 -6.08
CA LYS A 57 14.67 -14.07 -5.84
C LYS A 57 13.57 -13.16 -5.33
N ILE A 58 13.79 -12.48 -4.21
CA ILE A 58 12.80 -11.63 -3.56
C ILE A 58 13.13 -10.16 -3.78
N PHE A 59 12.12 -9.38 -4.12
CA PHE A 59 12.20 -7.92 -4.26
C PHE A 59 11.15 -7.31 -3.34
N ASP A 60 11.58 -6.41 -2.46
CA ASP A 60 10.73 -5.81 -1.44
C ASP A 60 10.73 -4.29 -1.61
N GLY A 61 9.57 -3.73 -1.92
CA GLY A 61 9.40 -2.29 -2.04
C GLY A 61 8.49 -1.76 -0.95
N THR A 62 8.83 -0.61 -0.40
CA THR A 62 8.03 0.06 0.63
C THR A 62 7.76 1.50 0.26
N CYS A 63 6.66 2.03 0.77
CA CYS A 63 6.32 3.45 0.72
C CYS A 63 5.88 3.87 2.12
N GLU A 64 6.70 4.66 2.79
CA GLU A 64 6.42 5.14 4.15
C GLU A 64 5.51 6.36 4.10
N GLY A 65 4.70 6.55 5.11
CA GLY A 65 3.82 7.70 5.23
C GLY A 65 3.01 7.67 6.50
N HIS A 66 1.84 8.29 6.44
CA HIS A 66 0.92 8.29 7.59
C HIS A 66 -0.53 8.29 7.12
N ILE A 67 -1.44 7.94 8.03
CA ILE A 67 -2.88 7.90 7.79
C ILE A 67 -3.50 9.22 8.24
N GLU A 68 -4.26 9.86 7.36
CA GLU A 68 -4.98 11.09 7.64
C GLU A 68 -6.20 10.85 8.54
N GLU A 69 -6.75 11.94 9.08
CA GLU A 69 -7.93 11.88 9.95
C GLU A 69 -9.24 11.75 9.17
N ALA A 70 -9.22 12.08 7.89
CA ALA A 70 -10.38 11.97 6.99
C ALA A 70 -9.91 11.65 5.58
N ALA A 71 -10.75 10.97 4.82
CA ALA A 71 -10.46 10.63 3.43
C ALA A 71 -10.42 11.89 2.56
N ARG A 72 -9.43 11.96 1.65
CA ARG A 72 -9.27 13.04 0.67
C ARG A 72 -8.89 12.47 -0.69
N GLY A 73 -9.55 12.94 -1.73
CA GLY A 73 -9.29 12.55 -3.11
C GLY A 73 -10.10 11.33 -3.54
N THR A 74 -10.08 11.08 -4.85
CA THR A 74 -10.87 10.03 -5.49
C THR A 74 -10.05 9.12 -6.39
N HIS A 75 -8.76 9.38 -6.56
CA HIS A 75 -7.88 8.55 -7.37
C HIS A 75 -7.49 7.27 -6.64
N GLY A 76 -7.16 6.24 -7.41
CA GLY A 76 -6.66 5.00 -6.86
C GLY A 76 -7.72 4.11 -6.23
N PHE A 77 -7.30 3.25 -5.33
CA PHE A 77 -8.14 2.24 -4.69
C PHE A 77 -7.60 1.93 -3.29
N GLY A 78 -8.34 1.08 -2.55
CA GLY A 78 -7.91 0.66 -1.21
C GLY A 78 -7.80 1.85 -0.25
N TYR A 79 -6.69 1.98 0.41
CA TYR A 79 -6.44 3.01 1.42
C TYR A 79 -5.88 4.32 0.86
N ASP A 80 -5.80 4.46 -0.46
CA ASP A 80 -5.23 5.65 -1.11
C ASP A 80 -5.81 6.97 -0.64
N PRO A 81 -7.13 7.11 -0.39
CA PRO A 81 -7.67 8.38 0.11
C PRO A 81 -7.21 8.76 1.52
N LEU A 82 -6.62 7.85 2.26
CA LEU A 82 -6.19 8.05 3.65
C LEU A 82 -4.69 8.20 3.81
N PHE A 83 -3.89 7.71 2.88
CA PHE A 83 -2.45 7.59 3.03
C PHE A 83 -1.72 8.77 2.40
N VAL A 84 -0.93 9.49 3.22
CA VAL A 84 -0.05 10.56 2.77
C VAL A 84 1.38 10.04 2.77
N PRO A 85 2.02 9.92 1.59
CA PRO A 85 3.42 9.47 1.55
C PRO A 85 4.36 10.53 2.12
N ASP A 86 5.46 10.08 2.72
CA ASP A 86 6.46 10.98 3.29
C ASP A 86 6.94 11.98 2.24
N GLY A 87 7.13 13.23 2.66
CA GLY A 87 7.54 14.32 1.77
C GLY A 87 6.39 15.00 1.04
N HIS A 88 5.16 14.57 1.24
CA HIS A 88 3.96 15.15 0.62
C HIS A 88 2.94 15.55 1.69
N GLU A 89 2.02 16.42 1.31
CA GLU A 89 0.90 16.84 2.17
C GLU A 89 -0.44 16.31 1.66
N GLN A 90 -0.45 15.71 0.48
CA GLN A 90 -1.65 15.17 -0.16
C GLN A 90 -1.66 13.66 -0.09
N THR A 91 -2.87 13.08 -0.03
CA THR A 91 -3.04 11.63 -0.08
C THR A 91 -2.80 11.08 -1.49
N PHE A 92 -2.57 9.79 -1.60
CA PHE A 92 -2.54 9.14 -2.92
C PHE A 92 -3.86 9.32 -3.68
N GLY A 93 -4.97 9.43 -2.98
CA GLY A 93 -6.26 9.74 -3.60
C GLY A 93 -6.32 11.12 -4.24
N GLU A 94 -5.49 12.06 -3.77
CA GLU A 94 -5.39 13.42 -4.33
C GLU A 94 -4.30 13.55 -5.38
N LEU A 95 -3.15 12.86 -5.20
CA LEU A 95 -1.97 13.03 -6.04
C LEU A 95 -2.11 12.46 -7.46
N GLY A 96 -2.92 11.42 -7.65
CA GLY A 96 -3.13 10.81 -8.95
C GLY A 96 -2.05 9.81 -9.35
N GLU A 97 -2.25 9.16 -10.50
CA GLU A 97 -1.46 8.00 -10.92
C GLU A 97 -0.01 8.31 -11.28
N SER A 98 0.27 9.47 -11.88
CA SER A 98 1.63 9.79 -12.29
C SER A 98 2.59 9.91 -11.10
N VAL A 99 2.13 10.52 -10.01
CA VAL A 99 2.92 10.63 -8.77
C VAL A 99 2.99 9.28 -8.06
N LYS A 100 1.85 8.60 -7.95
CA LYS A 100 1.78 7.29 -7.31
C LYS A 100 2.71 6.29 -7.98
N SER A 101 2.80 6.28 -9.31
CA SER A 101 3.67 5.35 -10.04
C SER A 101 5.16 5.57 -9.76
N GLN A 102 5.55 6.76 -9.31
CA GLN A 102 6.92 7.05 -8.91
C GLN A 102 7.22 6.67 -7.46
N LEU A 103 6.23 6.76 -6.58
CA LEU A 103 6.42 6.65 -5.12
C LEU A 103 5.93 5.34 -4.52
N SER A 104 5.05 4.61 -5.21
CA SER A 104 4.37 3.47 -4.61
C SER A 104 5.33 2.33 -4.25
N HIS A 105 4.92 1.52 -3.27
CA HIS A 105 5.62 0.30 -2.87
C HIS A 105 5.77 -0.70 -4.02
N ARG A 106 4.77 -0.78 -4.91
CA ARG A 106 4.81 -1.63 -6.10
C ARG A 106 5.88 -1.14 -7.09
N SER A 107 5.94 0.16 -7.32
CA SER A 107 6.96 0.74 -8.20
C SER A 107 8.36 0.54 -7.66
N ALA A 108 8.56 0.64 -6.36
CA ALA A 108 9.85 0.38 -5.72
C ALA A 108 10.30 -1.07 -5.93
N ALA A 109 9.42 -2.04 -5.74
CA ALA A 109 9.72 -3.45 -5.97
C ALA A 109 10.01 -3.74 -7.44
N LEU A 110 9.22 -3.17 -8.36
CA LEU A 110 9.42 -3.35 -9.81
C LEU A 110 10.74 -2.76 -10.30
N ARG A 111 11.16 -1.61 -9.74
CA ARG A 111 12.47 -1.03 -10.10
C ARG A 111 13.61 -1.98 -9.74
N GLN A 112 13.57 -2.58 -8.57
CA GLN A 112 14.56 -3.57 -8.14
C GLN A 112 14.59 -4.78 -9.08
N LEU A 113 13.42 -5.28 -9.47
CA LEU A 113 13.32 -6.39 -10.42
C LEU A 113 13.93 -6.04 -11.77
N LYS A 114 13.63 -4.86 -12.30
CA LYS A 114 14.16 -4.39 -13.59
C LYS A 114 15.69 -4.26 -13.54
N GLU A 115 16.24 -3.70 -12.49
CA GLU A 115 17.68 -3.56 -12.32
C GLU A 115 18.36 -4.94 -12.27
N TRP A 116 17.77 -5.87 -11.53
CA TRP A 116 18.32 -7.23 -11.45
C TRP A 116 18.31 -7.93 -12.80
N LEU A 117 17.21 -7.82 -13.56
CA LEU A 117 17.13 -8.42 -14.91
C LEU A 117 18.12 -7.79 -15.88
N ALA A 118 18.36 -6.49 -15.79
CA ALA A 118 19.32 -5.80 -16.66
C ALA A 118 20.77 -6.25 -16.41
N ASN A 119 21.07 -6.79 -15.24
CA ASN A 119 22.41 -7.22 -14.84
C ASN A 119 22.63 -8.73 -14.99
N GLN A 120 21.71 -9.43 -15.65
CA GLN A 120 21.84 -10.88 -15.91
C GLN A 120 22.51 -11.21 -17.23
#